data_10f522bae04212a20db84ae6a7cc5a5b
#
_entry.id   10f522bae04212a20db84ae6a7cc5a5b
#
_cell.length_a   1.000
_cell.length_b   1.000
_cell.length_c   1.000
_cell.angle_alpha   90.00
_cell.angle_beta   90.00
_cell.angle_gamma   90.00
#
_symmetry.space_group_name_H-M   'P 1'
#
loop_
_entity.id
_entity.type
_entity.pdbx_description
1 polymer ?
#
loop_
_entity_poly.entity_id
_entity_poly.type
_entity_poly.pdbx_seq_one_letter_code
_entity_poly.pdbx_strand_id
1 'polypeptide(L)'
;TSLDEVVVSASRTPESIRESPVTIERIGIKDLRSSTSASYYDSMENLKGIDLNRGSLTFNSINTRGFSTYSNTRFVQLVDGMDTASPALNFVLGNLVGVNQLDLQSVEIIPGASSALYGANAFNGIMFMTTRDPFDDQGVSAYAKTGLTVQKAAGDHVFYDIGVRYAHAFSDKFAVKGSFTYLKGTDWYANDEAQYTNANTSVGEPDEILP
;
A
#
# COMPACT_ATOMS: atom_id res chain seq x y z
N THR A 1 -14.34 -18.62 -2.66
CA THR A 1 -12.99 -18.71 -2.03
C THR A 1 -12.40 -20.01 -2.47
N SER A 2 -11.38 -19.97 -3.32
CA SER A 2 -10.61 -21.15 -3.71
C SER A 2 -9.92 -21.68 -2.45
N LEU A 3 -10.20 -22.93 -2.10
CA LEU A 3 -9.69 -23.58 -0.89
C LEU A 3 -8.21 -24.00 -1.00
N ASP A 4 -7.62 -23.82 -2.18
CA ASP A 4 -6.25 -24.19 -2.53
C ASP A 4 -5.42 -22.94 -2.92
N GLU A 5 -5.62 -21.85 -2.19
CA GLU A 5 -4.87 -20.62 -2.43
C GLU A 5 -3.42 -20.80 -1.98
N VAL A 6 -2.50 -20.62 -2.92
CA VAL A 6 -1.06 -20.75 -2.68
C VAL A 6 -0.51 -19.43 -2.17
N VAL A 7 0.30 -19.51 -1.11
CA VAL A 7 1.00 -18.38 -0.49
C VAL A 7 2.50 -18.68 -0.44
N VAL A 8 3.32 -17.65 -0.39
CA VAL A 8 4.79 -17.76 -0.38
C VAL A 8 5.41 -17.14 0.86
N SER A 9 4.67 -16.24 1.51
CA SER A 9 5.20 -15.39 2.56
C SER A 9 5.59 -16.10 3.85
N ALA A 10 4.95 -17.23 4.20
CA ALA A 10 5.21 -17.90 5.47
C ALA A 10 6.48 -18.74 5.50
N SER A 11 6.81 -19.43 4.40
CA SER A 11 7.93 -20.40 4.35
C SER A 11 8.96 -20.03 3.28
N ARG A 12 8.74 -18.96 2.51
CA ARG A 12 9.50 -18.58 1.31
C ARG A 12 9.43 -19.62 0.18
N THR A 13 8.53 -20.56 0.31
CA THR A 13 8.23 -21.58 -0.72
C THR A 13 6.73 -21.61 -0.95
N PRO A 14 6.26 -21.89 -2.17
CA PRO A 14 4.84 -22.01 -2.43
C PRO A 14 4.21 -23.11 -1.58
N GLU A 15 3.23 -22.77 -0.78
CA GLU A 15 2.47 -23.69 0.07
C GLU A 15 0.98 -23.33 0.08
N SER A 16 0.13 -24.25 0.47
CA SER A 16 -1.27 -23.97 0.69
C SER A 16 -1.44 -23.09 1.92
N ILE A 17 -2.30 -22.07 1.85
CA ILE A 17 -2.60 -21.18 2.99
C ILE A 17 -3.05 -21.96 4.24
N ARG A 18 -3.62 -23.15 4.05
CA ARG A 18 -4.08 -24.03 5.13
C ARG A 18 -2.97 -24.78 5.85
N GLU A 19 -1.85 -24.98 5.17
CA GLU A 19 -0.68 -25.66 5.69
C GLU A 19 0.31 -24.70 6.35
N SER A 20 0.08 -23.40 6.14
CA SER A 20 0.92 -22.36 6.71
C SER A 20 0.87 -22.37 8.24
N PRO A 21 2.04 -22.36 8.92
CA PRO A 21 2.11 -22.33 10.37
C PRO A 21 1.73 -20.97 10.98
N VAL A 22 1.53 -19.94 10.14
CA VAL A 22 1.18 -18.58 10.55
C VAL A 22 -0.11 -18.12 9.88
N THR A 23 -0.80 -17.18 10.52
CA THR A 23 -1.96 -16.55 9.90
C THR A 23 -1.50 -15.64 8.76
N ILE A 24 -2.04 -15.86 7.57
CA ILE A 24 -1.80 -15.04 6.39
C ILE A 24 -3.13 -14.48 5.92
N GLU A 25 -3.18 -13.18 5.70
CA GLU A 25 -4.26 -12.53 5.01
C GLU A 25 -3.81 -12.26 3.56
N ARG A 26 -4.64 -12.59 2.58
CA ARG A 26 -4.30 -12.47 1.17
C ARG A 26 -5.38 -11.77 0.38
N ILE A 27 -4.95 -10.87 -0.51
CA ILE A 27 -5.80 -10.23 -1.51
C ILE A 27 -5.28 -10.63 -2.89
N GLY A 28 -6.14 -11.23 -3.69
CA GLY A 28 -5.82 -11.62 -5.05
C GLY A 28 -6.09 -10.51 -6.07
N ILE A 29 -5.61 -10.72 -7.29
CA ILE A 29 -5.75 -9.76 -8.40
C ILE A 29 -7.21 -9.38 -8.69
N LYS A 30 -8.17 -10.30 -8.50
CA LYS A 30 -9.60 -10.02 -8.75
C LYS A 30 -10.14 -8.99 -7.77
N ASP A 31 -9.81 -9.13 -6.49
CA ASP A 31 -10.27 -8.23 -5.43
C ASP A 31 -9.61 -6.85 -5.59
N LEU A 32 -8.31 -6.84 -5.90
CA LEU A 32 -7.58 -5.60 -6.18
C LEU A 32 -8.17 -4.83 -7.36
N ARG A 33 -8.59 -5.51 -8.43
CA ARG A 33 -9.19 -4.89 -9.61
C ARG A 33 -10.63 -4.45 -9.41
N SER A 34 -11.38 -5.12 -8.53
CA SER A 34 -12.77 -4.77 -8.23
C SER A 34 -12.89 -3.60 -7.26
N SER A 35 -11.79 -3.20 -6.63
CA SER A 35 -11.78 -2.08 -5.69
C SER A 35 -12.01 -0.75 -6.43
N THR A 36 -13.03 -0.02 -5.97
CA THR A 36 -13.36 1.34 -6.42
C THR A 36 -12.62 2.42 -5.63
N SER A 37 -11.86 2.03 -4.62
CA SER A 37 -11.11 2.95 -3.76
C SER A 37 -10.02 3.70 -4.52
N ALA A 38 -9.62 4.86 -4.00
CA ALA A 38 -8.55 5.67 -4.57
C ALA A 38 -7.24 4.89 -4.62
N SER A 39 -6.95 4.12 -3.58
CA SER A 39 -5.77 3.27 -3.48
C SER A 39 -6.14 1.81 -3.22
N TYR A 40 -5.37 0.88 -3.76
CA TYR A 40 -5.51 -0.54 -3.42
C TYR A 40 -5.19 -0.84 -1.94
N TYR A 41 -4.47 0.05 -1.26
CA TYR A 41 -4.25 -0.03 0.19
C TYR A 41 -5.55 0.02 0.98
N ASP A 42 -6.55 0.76 0.51
CA ASP A 42 -7.86 0.84 1.16
C ASP A 42 -8.56 -0.52 1.23
N SER A 43 -8.31 -1.39 0.26
CA SER A 43 -8.86 -2.75 0.26
C SER A 43 -8.29 -3.63 1.38
N MET A 44 -7.11 -3.28 1.91
CA MET A 44 -6.44 -4.04 2.97
C MET A 44 -7.06 -3.78 4.35
N GLU A 45 -7.77 -2.66 4.54
CA GLU A 45 -8.47 -2.33 5.79
C GLU A 45 -9.55 -3.38 6.14
N ASN A 46 -10.05 -4.10 5.16
CA ASN A 46 -11.05 -5.15 5.38
C ASN A 46 -10.46 -6.48 5.86
N LEU A 47 -9.13 -6.59 5.93
CA LEU A 47 -8.44 -7.78 6.40
C LEU A 47 -8.37 -7.82 7.93
N LYS A 48 -8.36 -9.01 8.49
CA LYS A 48 -8.35 -9.19 9.95
C LYS A 48 -7.05 -8.72 10.58
N GLY A 49 -7.17 -7.85 11.58
CA GLY A 49 -6.04 -7.35 12.35
C GLY A 49 -5.11 -6.43 11.57
N ILE A 50 -5.60 -5.85 10.50
CA ILE A 50 -4.92 -4.84 9.70
C ILE A 50 -5.55 -3.48 9.97
N ASP A 51 -4.73 -2.51 10.28
CA ASP A 51 -5.10 -1.12 10.48
C ASP A 51 -4.43 -0.25 9.41
N LEU A 52 -5.18 0.64 8.80
CA LEU A 52 -4.68 1.56 7.79
C LEU A 52 -4.58 2.99 8.34
N ASN A 53 -3.39 3.54 8.34
CA ASN A 53 -3.18 4.96 8.62
C ASN A 53 -3.13 5.76 7.32
N ARG A 54 -4.09 6.65 7.16
CA ARG A 54 -4.18 7.55 6.00
C ARG A 54 -3.54 8.88 6.33
N GLY A 55 -2.33 9.10 5.84
CA GLY A 55 -1.62 10.38 5.96
C GLY A 55 -1.98 11.37 4.86
N SER A 56 -2.24 10.87 3.66
CA SER A 56 -2.65 11.64 2.49
C SER A 56 -3.29 10.71 1.44
N LEU A 57 -3.74 11.23 0.33
CA LEU A 57 -4.18 10.42 -0.82
C LEU A 57 -3.08 9.48 -1.33
N THR A 58 -1.82 9.88 -1.19
CA THR A 58 -0.65 9.14 -1.69
C THR A 58 0.21 8.53 -0.59
N PHE A 59 -0.13 8.73 0.68
CA PHE A 59 0.65 8.20 1.80
C PHE A 59 -0.26 7.46 2.77
N ASN A 60 -0.38 6.17 2.53
CA ASN A 60 -1.08 5.24 3.41
C ASN A 60 -0.08 4.22 3.95
N SER A 61 -0.09 3.98 5.23
CA SER A 61 0.76 2.98 5.88
C SER A 61 -0.08 1.94 6.60
N ILE A 62 0.44 0.71 6.62
CA ILE A 62 -0.22 -0.44 7.24
C ILE A 62 0.41 -0.69 8.61
N ASN A 63 -0.45 -0.99 9.56
CA ASN A 63 -0.11 -1.49 10.87
C ASN A 63 -0.91 -2.74 11.17
N THR A 64 -0.43 -3.56 12.07
CA THR A 64 -1.15 -4.75 12.47
C THR A 64 -1.39 -4.77 13.98
N ARG A 65 -2.54 -5.35 14.38
CA ARG A 65 -2.89 -5.61 15.78
C ARG A 65 -2.92 -4.36 16.66
N GLY A 66 -3.33 -3.21 16.11
CA GLY A 66 -3.54 -1.98 16.87
C GLY A 66 -2.27 -1.21 17.26
N PHE A 67 -1.10 -1.58 16.75
CA PHE A 67 0.14 -0.80 16.93
C PHE A 67 0.28 0.26 15.86
N SER A 68 -0.59 1.24 15.90
CA SER A 68 -0.73 2.23 14.84
C SER A 68 0.24 3.39 15.01
N THR A 69 1.12 3.59 14.03
CA THR A 69 1.97 4.78 13.90
C THR A 69 2.17 5.14 12.43
N TYR A 70 2.38 6.41 12.12
CA TYR A 70 2.67 6.88 10.76
C TYR A 70 3.98 6.33 10.21
N SER A 71 5.02 6.38 11.02
CA SER A 71 6.35 5.91 10.67
C SER A 71 6.61 4.58 11.32
N ASN A 72 6.01 3.52 10.78
CA ASN A 72 6.15 2.19 11.35
C ASN A 72 7.48 1.56 10.93
N THR A 73 8.52 1.74 11.74
CA THR A 73 9.85 1.14 11.54
C THR A 73 9.89 -0.36 11.84
N ARG A 74 8.78 -0.94 12.25
CA ARG A 74 8.66 -2.35 12.65
C ARG A 74 7.77 -3.17 11.71
N PHE A 75 7.40 -2.57 10.61
CA PHE A 75 6.65 -3.22 9.53
C PHE A 75 7.52 -3.31 8.29
N VAL A 76 7.54 -4.47 7.64
CA VAL A 76 8.33 -4.70 6.43
C VAL A 76 7.41 -4.80 5.24
N GLN A 77 7.74 -4.08 4.18
CA GLN A 77 7.04 -4.12 2.90
C GLN A 77 8.00 -4.61 1.82
N LEU A 78 7.69 -5.73 1.22
CA LEU A 78 8.51 -6.36 0.20
C LEU A 78 7.78 -6.38 -1.15
N VAL A 79 8.50 -6.05 -2.21
CA VAL A 79 8.05 -6.21 -3.60
C VAL A 79 8.96 -7.23 -4.27
N ASP A 80 8.43 -8.37 -4.64
CA ASP A 80 9.17 -9.51 -5.21
C ASP A 80 10.43 -9.85 -4.39
N GLY A 81 10.34 -9.69 -3.06
CA GLY A 81 11.41 -9.95 -2.11
C GLY A 81 12.35 -8.77 -1.84
N MET A 82 12.20 -7.64 -2.54
CA MET A 82 12.98 -6.42 -2.28
C MET A 82 12.28 -5.55 -1.23
N ASP A 83 13.02 -5.12 -0.23
CA ASP A 83 12.54 -4.18 0.78
C ASP A 83 12.36 -2.79 0.18
N THR A 84 11.18 -2.19 0.41
CA THR A 84 10.82 -0.86 -0.07
C THR A 84 10.92 0.23 0.99
N ALA A 85 11.50 -0.08 2.14
CA ALA A 85 11.74 0.92 3.18
C ALA A 85 12.70 2.01 2.70
N SER A 86 12.46 3.24 3.12
CA SER A 86 13.37 4.34 2.87
C SER A 86 14.71 4.11 3.60
N PRO A 87 15.84 4.05 2.91
CA PRO A 87 17.14 3.79 3.55
C PRO A 87 17.52 4.82 4.61
N ALA A 88 17.09 6.08 4.44
CA ALA A 88 17.41 7.16 5.37
C ALA A 88 16.49 7.21 6.59
N LEU A 89 15.23 6.79 6.43
CA LEU A 89 14.18 6.92 7.43
C LEU A 89 13.84 5.59 8.12
N ASN A 90 14.28 4.50 7.54
CA ASN A 90 14.06 3.13 8.02
C ASN A 90 12.58 2.80 8.33
N PHE A 91 11.66 3.34 7.54
CA PHE A 91 10.25 2.95 7.58
C PHE A 91 9.70 2.85 6.16
N VAL A 92 8.62 2.10 6.03
CA VAL A 92 7.94 1.91 4.75
C VAL A 92 7.19 3.18 4.36
N LEU A 93 7.33 3.58 3.10
CA LEU A 93 6.65 4.76 2.55
C LEU A 93 5.23 4.43 2.05
N GLY A 94 4.70 3.28 2.46
CA GLY A 94 3.36 2.83 2.12
C GLY A 94 3.14 2.79 0.61
N ASN A 95 2.05 3.39 0.15
CA ASN A 95 1.71 3.44 -1.27
C ASN A 95 2.42 4.54 -2.06
N LEU A 96 3.24 5.39 -1.42
CA LEU A 96 4.04 6.39 -2.11
C LEU A 96 5.15 5.74 -2.96
N VAL A 97 5.73 4.67 -2.44
CA VAL A 97 6.70 3.83 -3.16
C VAL A 97 6.14 2.42 -3.22
N GLY A 98 5.34 2.17 -4.23
CA GLY A 98 4.64 0.91 -4.37
C GLY A 98 4.58 0.44 -5.81
N VAL A 99 4.04 -0.74 -5.98
CA VAL A 99 3.77 -1.33 -7.29
C VAL A 99 2.51 -0.70 -7.86
N ASN A 100 2.51 -0.42 -9.16
CA ASN A 100 1.29 -0.05 -9.86
C ASN A 100 0.22 -1.15 -9.66
N GLN A 101 -1.00 -0.75 -9.33
CA GLN A 101 -2.13 -1.67 -9.14
C GLN A 101 -2.32 -2.65 -10.31
N LEU A 102 -2.01 -2.23 -11.53
CA LEU A 102 -2.10 -3.09 -12.72
C LEU A 102 -1.02 -4.18 -12.77
N ASP A 103 0.12 -3.96 -12.12
CA ASP A 103 1.21 -4.92 -12.09
C ASP A 103 1.19 -5.83 -10.85
N LEU A 104 0.27 -5.62 -9.92
CA LEU A 104 0.07 -6.49 -8.77
C LEU A 104 -0.63 -7.79 -9.17
N GLN A 105 -0.05 -8.92 -8.74
CA GLN A 105 -0.63 -10.25 -8.81
C GLN A 105 -1.36 -10.60 -7.52
N SER A 106 -0.71 -10.36 -6.38
CA SER A 106 -1.27 -10.60 -5.06
C SER A 106 -0.57 -9.75 -4.01
N VAL A 107 -1.27 -9.57 -2.91
CA VAL A 107 -0.72 -9.02 -1.66
C VAL A 107 -0.97 -10.03 -0.55
N GLU A 108 0.07 -10.41 0.15
CA GLU A 108 0.02 -11.27 1.32
C GLU A 108 0.49 -10.49 2.54
N ILE A 109 -0.25 -10.58 3.63
CA ILE A 109 0.11 -9.89 4.88
C ILE A 109 0.16 -10.91 6.00
N ILE A 110 1.28 -10.94 6.70
CA ILE A 110 1.46 -11.70 7.94
C ILE A 110 1.39 -10.72 9.10
N PRO A 111 0.28 -10.68 9.85
CA PRO A 111 0.14 -9.78 10.98
C PRO A 111 0.95 -10.25 12.18
N GLY A 112 1.69 -9.33 12.80
CA GLY A 112 2.46 -9.57 14.01
C GLY A 112 3.92 -9.96 13.78
N ALA A 113 4.55 -10.58 14.78
CA ALA A 113 5.98 -10.83 14.75
C ALA A 113 6.38 -11.96 13.79
N SER A 114 7.20 -11.63 12.80
CA SER A 114 7.75 -12.56 11.81
C SER A 114 9.26 -12.37 11.62
N SER A 115 9.91 -11.81 12.63
CA SER A 115 11.34 -11.46 12.59
C SER A 115 12.28 -12.65 12.40
N ALA A 116 11.84 -13.85 12.77
CA ALA A 116 12.64 -15.08 12.55
C ALA A 116 12.93 -15.35 11.06
N LEU A 117 12.00 -14.98 10.17
CA LEU A 117 12.13 -15.21 8.73
C LEU A 117 12.63 -13.99 7.97
N TYR A 118 12.30 -12.79 8.44
CA TYR A 118 12.45 -11.55 7.67
C TYR A 118 13.25 -10.45 8.38
N GLY A 119 13.86 -10.78 9.52
CA GLY A 119 14.74 -9.87 10.24
C GLY A 119 14.06 -9.00 11.30
N ALA A 120 14.85 -8.21 12.00
CA ALA A 120 14.44 -7.50 13.23
C ALA A 120 13.30 -6.48 13.02
N ASN A 121 13.18 -5.90 11.82
CA ASN A 121 12.13 -4.92 11.52
C ASN A 121 10.74 -5.55 11.31
N ALA A 122 10.65 -6.88 11.15
CA ALA A 122 9.40 -7.59 10.95
C ALA A 122 8.69 -7.93 12.28
N PHE A 123 8.60 -6.99 13.20
CA PHE A 123 7.97 -7.18 14.51
C PHE A 123 6.46 -6.88 14.47
N ASN A 124 6.04 -5.88 13.72
CA ASN A 124 4.64 -5.50 13.62
C ASN A 124 3.93 -6.14 12.42
N GLY A 125 4.64 -6.86 11.58
CA GLY A 125 4.09 -7.57 10.43
C GLY A 125 4.90 -7.38 9.16
N ILE A 126 4.48 -8.11 8.13
CA ILE A 126 5.09 -8.07 6.80
C ILE A 126 3.98 -8.01 5.76
N MET A 127 4.19 -7.18 4.75
CA MET A 127 3.43 -7.19 3.51
C MET A 127 4.30 -7.66 2.36
N PHE A 128 3.85 -8.68 1.69
CA PHE A 128 4.47 -9.23 0.50
C PHE A 128 3.63 -8.86 -0.72
N MET A 129 4.21 -8.12 -1.64
CA MET A 129 3.60 -7.78 -2.92
C MET A 129 4.29 -8.59 -4.01
N THR A 130 3.52 -9.40 -4.72
CA THR A 130 4.00 -10.13 -5.87
C THR A 130 3.54 -9.44 -7.14
N THR A 131 4.47 -9.19 -8.05
CA THR A 131 4.15 -8.57 -9.33
C THR A 131 3.80 -9.63 -10.38
N ARG A 132 3.05 -9.21 -11.42
CA ARG A 132 2.64 -10.08 -12.52
C ARG A 132 3.83 -10.46 -13.39
N ASP A 133 3.94 -11.72 -13.71
CA ASP A 133 4.99 -12.23 -14.60
C ASP A 133 4.75 -11.75 -16.04
N PRO A 134 5.74 -11.11 -16.70
CA PRO A 134 5.61 -10.67 -18.08
C PRO A 134 5.54 -11.80 -19.11
N PHE A 135 5.93 -13.03 -18.74
CA PHE A 135 5.79 -14.19 -19.60
C PHE A 135 4.36 -14.69 -19.65
N ASP A 136 3.68 -14.71 -18.50
CA ASP A 136 2.32 -15.23 -18.37
C ASP A 136 1.27 -14.16 -18.68
N ASP A 137 1.51 -12.91 -18.27
CA ASP A 137 0.56 -11.80 -18.33
C ASP A 137 1.05 -10.73 -19.32
N GLN A 138 0.93 -11.01 -20.61
CA GLN A 138 1.32 -10.11 -21.69
C GLN A 138 0.20 -9.14 -22.10
N GLY A 139 0.56 -8.10 -22.84
CA GLY A 139 -0.36 -7.13 -23.42
C GLY A 139 -0.43 -5.82 -22.64
N VAL A 140 -1.44 -5.02 -22.99
CA VAL A 140 -1.72 -3.70 -22.40
C VAL A 140 -2.86 -3.81 -21.39
N SER A 141 -2.68 -3.23 -20.23
CA SER A 141 -3.75 -2.99 -19.26
C SER A 141 -3.76 -1.52 -18.88
N ALA A 142 -4.95 -0.94 -18.73
CA ALA A 142 -5.09 0.45 -18.35
C ALA A 142 -6.29 0.64 -17.42
N TYR A 143 -6.26 1.67 -16.59
CA TYR A 143 -7.42 2.14 -15.83
C TYR A 143 -7.48 3.67 -15.81
N ALA A 144 -8.66 4.18 -15.56
CA ALA A 144 -8.90 5.57 -15.24
C ALA A 144 -9.90 5.61 -14.07
N LYS A 145 -9.53 6.29 -13.00
CA LYS A 145 -10.38 6.52 -11.84
C LYS A 145 -10.57 8.03 -11.65
N THR A 146 -11.74 8.42 -11.20
CA THR A 146 -12.04 9.79 -10.76
C THR A 146 -12.91 9.72 -9.51
N GLY A 147 -12.82 10.73 -8.68
CA GLY A 147 -13.62 10.85 -7.47
C GLY A 147 -13.59 12.26 -6.92
N LEU A 148 -14.31 12.46 -5.84
CA LEU A 148 -14.42 13.73 -5.14
C LEU A 148 -13.88 13.57 -3.72
N THR A 149 -12.99 14.47 -3.32
CA THR A 149 -12.70 14.74 -1.91
C THR A 149 -13.65 15.83 -1.45
N VAL A 150 -14.48 15.51 -0.46
CA VAL A 150 -15.44 16.45 0.12
C VAL A 150 -15.03 16.72 1.54
N GLN A 151 -14.65 17.95 1.84
CA GLN A 151 -14.22 18.36 3.15
C GLN A 151 -14.60 19.83 3.44
N LYS A 152 -15.16 20.08 4.63
CA LYS A 152 -15.58 21.41 5.02
C LYS A 152 -14.44 22.43 5.04
N ALA A 153 -13.25 22.03 5.47
CA ALA A 153 -12.09 22.94 5.60
C ALA A 153 -11.36 23.13 4.26
N ALA A 154 -11.15 22.06 3.50
CA ALA A 154 -10.41 22.10 2.23
C ALA A 154 -11.31 22.42 1.02
N GLY A 155 -12.65 22.32 1.17
CA GLY A 155 -13.59 22.40 0.06
C GLY A 155 -13.72 21.09 -0.70
N ASP A 156 -14.42 21.15 -1.84
CA ASP A 156 -14.69 20.00 -2.70
C ASP A 156 -13.72 20.00 -3.87
N HIS A 157 -12.94 18.93 -4.00
CA HIS A 157 -11.95 18.79 -5.06
C HIS A 157 -12.10 17.45 -5.81
N VAL A 158 -11.92 17.52 -7.12
CA VAL A 158 -11.86 16.33 -7.96
C VAL A 158 -10.45 15.74 -7.92
N PHE A 159 -10.34 14.42 -7.77
CA PHE A 159 -9.11 13.73 -8.05
C PHE A 159 -9.26 12.82 -9.28
N TYR A 160 -8.16 12.54 -9.95
CA TYR A 160 -8.07 11.57 -11.04
C TYR A 160 -6.78 10.80 -10.93
N ASP A 161 -6.90 9.52 -11.22
CA ASP A 161 -5.80 8.56 -11.23
C ASP A 161 -5.91 7.74 -12.52
N ILE A 162 -4.84 7.73 -13.30
CA ILE A 162 -4.72 6.94 -14.52
C ILE A 162 -3.50 6.03 -14.43
N GLY A 163 -3.63 4.83 -14.92
CA GLY A 163 -2.52 3.88 -14.96
C GLY A 163 -2.51 3.09 -16.24
N VAL A 164 -1.30 2.76 -16.69
CA VAL A 164 -1.05 1.90 -17.84
C VAL A 164 0.04 0.91 -17.50
N ARG A 165 -0.13 -0.33 -17.91
CA ARG A 165 0.88 -1.40 -17.86
C ARG A 165 1.01 -2.02 -19.24
N TYR A 166 2.23 -2.27 -19.64
CA TYR A 166 2.57 -3.06 -20.82
C TYR A 166 3.54 -4.16 -20.45
N ALA A 167 3.32 -5.35 -21.01
CA ALA A 167 4.25 -6.46 -20.89
C ALA A 167 4.29 -7.26 -22.20
N HIS A 168 5.48 -7.71 -22.57
CA HIS A 168 5.70 -8.52 -23.77
C HIS A 168 6.89 -9.44 -23.60
N ALA A 169 6.70 -10.71 -23.94
CA ALA A 169 7.76 -11.70 -24.03
C ALA A 169 8.22 -11.81 -25.49
N PHE A 170 9.49 -11.52 -25.73
CA PHE A 170 10.11 -11.64 -27.06
C PHE A 170 10.60 -13.06 -27.35
N SER A 171 10.88 -13.80 -26.28
CA SER A 171 11.28 -15.22 -26.35
C SER A 171 11.03 -15.86 -24.99
N ASP A 172 11.20 -17.18 -24.89
CA ASP A 172 11.08 -17.93 -23.63
C ASP A 172 12.08 -17.51 -22.54
N LYS A 173 13.06 -16.68 -22.89
CA LYS A 173 14.13 -16.22 -21.98
C LYS A 173 14.21 -14.71 -21.80
N PHE A 174 13.45 -13.96 -22.60
CA PHE A 174 13.51 -12.50 -22.55
C PHE A 174 12.13 -11.88 -22.67
N ALA A 175 11.72 -11.20 -21.61
CA ALA A 175 10.50 -10.42 -21.55
C ALA A 175 10.76 -9.06 -20.93
N VAL A 176 9.92 -8.09 -21.25
CA VAL A 176 9.94 -6.73 -20.71
C VAL A 176 8.57 -6.38 -20.20
N LYS A 177 8.49 -5.72 -19.04
CA LYS A 177 7.29 -5.06 -18.55
C LYS A 177 7.61 -3.65 -18.10
N GLY A 178 6.62 -2.78 -18.20
CA GLY A 178 6.68 -1.42 -17.69
C GLY A 178 5.29 -0.95 -17.28
N SER A 179 5.26 -0.08 -16.28
CA SER A 179 4.03 0.53 -15.82
C SER A 179 4.23 2.01 -15.54
N PHE A 180 3.16 2.77 -15.75
CA PHE A 180 3.11 4.20 -15.48
C PHE A 180 1.81 4.53 -14.76
N THR A 181 1.88 5.38 -13.75
CA THR A 181 0.72 5.89 -13.02
C THR A 181 0.84 7.40 -12.86
N TYR A 182 -0.27 8.09 -13.03
CA TYR A 182 -0.37 9.52 -12.76
C TYR A 182 -1.62 9.78 -11.93
N LEU A 183 -1.40 10.27 -10.70
CA LEU A 183 -2.45 10.70 -9.80
C LEU A 183 -2.35 12.20 -9.56
N LYS A 184 -3.47 12.90 -9.64
CA LYS A 184 -3.61 14.29 -9.22
C LYS A 184 -4.86 14.45 -8.37
N GLY A 185 -4.69 15.06 -7.22
CA GLY A 185 -5.77 15.36 -6.28
C GLY A 185 -5.34 16.41 -5.30
N THR A 186 -6.29 16.90 -4.53
CA THR A 186 -6.05 17.79 -3.39
C THR A 186 -6.34 17.02 -2.13
N ASP A 187 -5.39 17.03 -1.21
CA ASP A 187 -5.52 16.42 0.11
C ASP A 187 -6.49 17.20 1.00
N TRP A 188 -6.88 16.57 2.10
CA TRP A 188 -7.63 17.23 3.15
C TRP A 188 -6.71 18.09 4.03
N TYR A 189 -7.30 19.08 4.68
CA TYR A 189 -6.63 19.87 5.70
C TYR A 189 -7.01 19.35 7.10
N ALA A 190 -6.04 19.36 8.02
CA ALA A 190 -6.32 19.10 9.41
C ALA A 190 -7.25 20.21 9.94
N ASN A 191 -8.36 19.82 10.55
CA ASN A 191 -9.29 20.75 11.20
C ASN A 191 -9.14 20.59 12.72
N ASP A 192 -7.91 20.79 13.21
CA ASP A 192 -7.57 20.70 14.63
C ASP A 192 -7.14 22.07 15.15
N GLU A 193 -8.10 22.79 15.68
CA GLU A 193 -7.88 24.11 16.27
C GLU A 193 -7.06 24.04 17.58
N ALA A 194 -6.93 22.90 18.22
CA ALA A 194 -6.16 22.73 19.45
C ALA A 194 -4.66 23.00 19.24
N GLN A 195 -4.16 22.81 18.03
CA GLN A 195 -2.77 23.14 17.71
C GLN A 195 -2.52 24.65 17.60
N TYR A 196 -3.53 25.44 17.32
CA TYR A 196 -3.41 26.91 17.26
C TYR A 196 -3.34 27.55 18.65
N THR A 197 -3.86 26.86 19.66
CA THR A 197 -3.82 27.31 21.06
C THR A 197 -2.59 26.81 21.80
N ASN A 198 -1.83 25.85 21.23
CA ASN A 198 -0.61 25.37 21.83
C ASN A 198 0.57 26.30 21.50
N ALA A 199 1.10 26.81 22.50
CA ALA A 199 2.45 27.21 22.93
C ALA A 199 3.53 27.62 21.91
N ASN A 200 3.35 27.45 20.68
CA ASN A 200 4.10 28.22 19.68
C ASN A 200 3.47 29.59 19.46
N THR A 201 2.76 30.06 20.46
CA THR A 201 2.23 31.43 20.59
C THR A 201 3.30 32.52 20.60
N SER A 202 4.56 32.15 20.46
CA SER A 202 5.65 33.08 20.21
C SER A 202 5.97 33.26 18.72
N VAL A 203 5.29 32.58 17.82
CA VAL A 203 5.55 32.65 16.39
C VAL A 203 4.25 32.84 15.62
N GLY A 204 3.89 34.11 15.43
CA GLY A 204 2.78 34.50 14.57
C GLY A 204 1.41 34.51 15.25
N GLU A 205 0.57 35.39 14.81
CA GLU A 205 -0.86 35.43 15.16
C GLU A 205 -1.58 34.24 14.52
N PRO A 206 -2.64 33.69 15.16
CA PRO A 206 -3.38 32.55 14.60
C PRO A 206 -3.93 32.78 13.18
N ASP A 207 -4.20 34.03 12.85
CA ASP A 207 -4.75 34.45 11.56
C ASP A 207 -3.71 34.49 10.43
N GLU A 208 -2.40 34.41 10.75
CA GLU A 208 -1.33 34.40 9.73
C GLU A 208 -0.93 32.97 9.27
N ILE A 209 -1.49 31.96 9.90
CA ILE A 209 -1.14 30.54 9.61
C ILE A 209 -2.12 29.89 8.62
N LEU A 210 -3.15 30.63 8.22
CA LEU A 210 -4.13 30.15 7.26
C LEU A 210 -3.98 30.80 5.89
N PRO A 211 -3.59 30.07 4.88
CA PRO A 211 -4.05 30.31 3.52
C PRO A 211 -5.28 29.47 3.24
#